data_fa60e3b636be7c14a0368c120248dfab
#
_entry.id   fa60e3b636be7c14a0368c120248dfab
#
_cell.length_a   1.000
_cell.length_b   1.000
_cell.length_c   1.000
_cell.angle_alpha   90.00
_cell.angle_beta   90.00
_cell.angle_gamma   90.00
#
_symmetry.space_group_name_H-M   'P 1'
#
loop_
_entity.id
_entity.type
_entity.pdbx_description
1 polymer ?
#
loop_
_entity_poly.entity_id
_entity_poly.type
_entity_poly.pdbx_seq_one_letter_code
_entity_poly.pdbx_strand_id
1 'polypeptide(L)'
;MIYKYANLGYKTVMSNSSAFYFDMVDDKDLDNVGLSWSGYADYKDMWTVDVFDIFNDSYGVEKNNITKEYIESSEKLNPSNRDNIIGIQSQIWSETIRNEDILDYMFMPNIIVFSQKAWSKDPEWMKISDKSNRESTLDYEWNKFRNTIGQRVLPIIDNIYGGLSYDLPKPGGIIKNDTLYANSAFPGLNIKYTTDGSLPNIKSSNYNNPIKLNEDDVVNLRLFDNNGRGGNPIQVDK
;
A
#
# COMPACT_ATOMS: atom_id res chain seq x y z
N MET A 1 -16.17 13.55 -12.84
CA MET A 1 -15.66 13.96 -14.18
C MET A 1 -15.17 12.78 -15.02
N ILE A 2 -14.56 11.77 -14.42
CA ILE A 2 -13.98 10.57 -15.10
C ILE A 2 -14.99 9.88 -16.02
N TYR A 3 -16.19 9.55 -15.52
CA TYR A 3 -17.18 8.81 -16.31
C TYR A 3 -17.91 9.64 -17.37
N LYS A 4 -17.89 10.97 -17.26
CA LYS A 4 -18.55 11.86 -18.22
C LYS A 4 -18.10 11.60 -19.66
N TYR A 5 -16.81 11.53 -19.89
CA TYR A 5 -16.28 11.32 -21.25
C TYR A 5 -16.53 9.91 -21.75
N ALA A 6 -16.42 8.91 -20.88
CA ALA A 6 -16.76 7.53 -21.25
C ALA A 6 -18.26 7.41 -21.59
N ASN A 7 -19.14 8.07 -20.82
CA ASN A 7 -20.59 8.11 -21.10
C ASN A 7 -20.94 8.86 -22.39
N LEU A 8 -20.10 9.80 -22.82
CA LEU A 8 -20.22 10.48 -24.12
C LEU A 8 -19.65 9.68 -25.31
N GLY A 9 -19.12 8.48 -25.07
CA GLY A 9 -18.59 7.60 -26.11
C GLY A 9 -17.08 7.73 -26.36
N TYR A 10 -16.36 8.55 -25.59
CA TYR A 10 -14.91 8.68 -25.75
C TYR A 10 -14.17 7.53 -25.07
N LYS A 11 -13.13 7.01 -25.73
CA LYS A 11 -12.17 6.08 -25.09
C LYS A 11 -11.41 6.80 -24.00
N THR A 12 -11.48 6.29 -22.78
CA THR A 12 -10.98 6.95 -21.57
C THR A 12 -10.01 6.04 -20.84
N VAL A 13 -8.85 6.58 -20.46
CA VAL A 13 -7.90 5.94 -19.56
C VAL A 13 -8.04 6.57 -18.17
N MET A 14 -8.16 5.75 -17.14
CA MET A 14 -8.28 6.22 -15.77
C MET A 14 -6.90 6.47 -15.16
N SER A 15 -6.72 7.69 -14.63
CA SER A 15 -5.49 8.13 -13.98
C SER A 15 -5.83 8.86 -12.68
N ASN A 16 -6.34 8.10 -11.71
CA ASN A 16 -6.73 8.65 -10.41
C ASN A 16 -5.49 8.94 -9.55
N SER A 17 -5.24 10.22 -9.26
CA SER A 17 -4.07 10.65 -8.49
C SER A 17 -4.05 10.09 -7.05
N SER A 18 -5.21 9.93 -6.43
CA SER A 18 -5.31 9.37 -5.07
C SER A 18 -5.07 7.85 -4.98
N ALA A 19 -4.89 7.17 -6.13
CA ALA A 19 -4.63 5.74 -6.15
C ALA A 19 -3.45 5.35 -7.05
N PHE A 20 -3.21 6.08 -8.16
CA PHE A 20 -2.27 5.64 -9.21
C PHE A 20 -1.05 6.54 -9.38
N TYR A 21 -0.91 7.61 -8.59
CA TYR A 21 0.32 8.44 -8.62
C TYR A 21 1.33 7.88 -7.63
N PHE A 22 2.47 7.44 -8.14
CA PHE A 22 3.54 6.81 -7.35
C PHE A 22 4.38 7.80 -6.56
N ASP A 23 4.26 9.09 -6.89
CA ASP A 23 4.87 10.21 -6.17
C ASP A 23 4.02 10.74 -5.02
N MET A 24 2.83 10.15 -4.76
CA MET A 24 2.05 10.44 -3.56
C MET A 24 2.55 9.59 -2.38
N VAL A 25 2.68 10.23 -1.21
CA VAL A 25 3.01 9.52 0.04
C VAL A 25 1.82 8.70 0.54
N ASP A 26 2.10 7.65 1.28
CA ASP A 26 1.09 6.74 1.86
C ASP A 26 0.53 7.23 3.21
N ASP A 27 1.29 8.05 3.94
CA ASP A 27 0.88 8.65 5.21
C ASP A 27 1.52 10.04 5.46
N LYS A 28 1.28 10.60 6.66
CA LYS A 28 1.79 11.91 7.09
C LYS A 28 3.23 11.89 7.64
N ASP A 29 3.95 10.81 7.45
CA ASP A 29 5.29 10.69 7.96
C ASP A 29 6.25 11.69 7.28
N LEU A 30 7.04 12.42 8.08
CA LEU A 30 8.00 13.39 7.57
C LEU A 30 9.19 12.75 6.84
N ASP A 31 9.44 11.47 7.09
CA ASP A 31 10.49 10.71 6.43
C ASP A 31 10.09 10.16 5.06
N ASN A 32 8.79 10.20 4.73
CA ASN A 32 8.30 9.76 3.43
C ASN A 32 8.66 10.78 2.34
N VAL A 33 9.20 10.26 1.23
CA VAL A 33 9.55 11.08 0.06
C VAL A 33 8.37 11.07 -0.90
N GLY A 34 7.83 12.25 -1.22
CA GLY A 34 6.70 12.40 -2.14
C GLY A 34 5.87 13.63 -1.85
N LEU A 35 4.70 13.68 -2.46
CA LEU A 35 3.72 14.76 -2.35
C LEU A 35 2.43 14.24 -1.70
N SER A 36 1.61 15.16 -1.16
CA SER A 36 0.33 14.80 -0.49
C SER A 36 -0.85 15.67 -0.94
N TRP A 37 -0.71 16.40 -2.04
CA TRP A 37 -1.76 17.32 -2.51
C TRP A 37 -3.04 16.61 -2.94
N SER A 38 -2.98 15.32 -3.31
CA SER A 38 -4.14 14.49 -3.68
C SER A 38 -4.58 13.53 -2.55
N GLY A 39 -4.10 13.74 -1.33
CA GLY A 39 -4.32 12.82 -0.20
C GLY A 39 -3.19 11.82 -0.05
N TYR A 40 -3.47 10.74 0.67
CA TYR A 40 -2.51 9.67 0.96
C TYR A 40 -2.95 8.41 0.21
N ALA A 41 -2.04 7.84 -0.60
CA ALA A 41 -2.29 6.67 -1.42
C ALA A 41 -1.40 5.50 -0.97
N ASP A 42 -1.99 4.51 -0.33
CA ASP A 42 -1.28 3.29 0.04
C ASP A 42 -1.48 2.17 -1.00
N TYR A 43 -0.74 1.09 -0.86
CA TYR A 43 -0.81 -0.06 -1.76
C TYR A 43 -2.21 -0.71 -1.81
N LYS A 44 -2.94 -0.66 -0.68
CA LYS A 44 -4.29 -1.23 -0.60
C LYS A 44 -5.29 -0.36 -1.35
N ASP A 45 -5.17 0.98 -1.30
CA ASP A 45 -5.98 1.91 -2.11
C ASP A 45 -5.87 1.57 -3.60
N MET A 46 -4.63 1.45 -4.09
CA MET A 46 -4.37 1.10 -5.49
C MET A 46 -4.97 -0.26 -5.87
N TRP A 47 -4.88 -1.23 -4.98
CA TRP A 47 -5.34 -2.59 -5.23
C TRP A 47 -6.87 -2.70 -5.17
N THR A 48 -7.54 -1.95 -4.29
CA THR A 48 -8.99 -2.04 -4.06
C THR A 48 -9.83 -1.20 -5.00
N VAL A 49 -9.29 -0.11 -5.57
CA VAL A 49 -10.09 0.80 -6.40
C VAL A 49 -10.82 0.07 -7.53
N ASP A 50 -12.13 0.25 -7.62
CA ASP A 50 -12.93 -0.23 -8.75
C ASP A 50 -12.95 0.85 -9.85
N VAL A 51 -12.26 0.60 -10.96
CA VAL A 51 -12.16 1.56 -12.06
C VAL A 51 -13.48 1.79 -12.80
N PHE A 52 -14.45 0.89 -12.65
CA PHE A 52 -15.78 1.00 -13.24
C PHE A 52 -16.83 1.56 -12.29
N ASP A 53 -16.55 1.54 -10.97
CA ASP A 53 -17.33 2.22 -9.94
C ASP A 53 -16.42 2.60 -8.76
N ILE A 54 -15.77 3.77 -8.88
CA ILE A 54 -14.84 4.27 -7.85
C ILE A 54 -15.47 4.44 -6.46
N PHE A 55 -16.80 4.42 -6.36
CA PHE A 55 -17.52 4.51 -5.09
C PHE A 55 -17.96 3.15 -4.53
N ASN A 56 -17.70 2.06 -5.25
CA ASN A 56 -17.93 0.70 -4.76
C ASN A 56 -16.78 0.21 -3.85
N ASP A 57 -15.66 0.92 -3.86
CA ASP A 57 -14.53 0.66 -2.97
C ASP A 57 -14.82 1.21 -1.58
N SER A 58 -15.30 0.34 -0.67
CA SER A 58 -15.60 0.73 0.71
C SER A 58 -14.37 1.22 1.47
N TYR A 59 -13.19 0.68 1.17
CA TYR A 59 -11.94 1.09 1.82
C TYR A 59 -11.56 2.53 1.46
N GLY A 60 -11.48 2.85 0.18
CA GLY A 60 -11.14 4.19 -0.28
C GLY A 60 -12.19 5.24 0.10
N VAL A 61 -13.48 4.87 0.07
CA VAL A 61 -14.59 5.74 0.48
C VAL A 61 -14.51 6.09 1.97
N GLU A 62 -14.30 5.10 2.83
CA GLU A 62 -14.19 5.31 4.29
C GLU A 62 -12.89 6.07 4.66
N LYS A 63 -11.76 5.71 4.08
CA LYS A 63 -10.47 6.37 4.32
C LYS A 63 -10.49 7.86 3.96
N ASN A 64 -11.15 8.23 2.87
CA ASN A 64 -11.22 9.60 2.40
C ASN A 64 -12.45 10.38 2.90
N ASN A 65 -13.24 9.81 3.80
CA ASN A 65 -14.46 10.41 4.36
C ASN A 65 -15.44 10.93 3.27
N ILE A 66 -15.59 10.18 2.18
CA ILE A 66 -16.46 10.55 1.06
C ILE A 66 -17.92 10.45 1.51
N THR A 67 -18.65 11.57 1.44
CA THR A 67 -20.03 11.62 1.92
C THR A 67 -21.01 10.94 0.97
N LYS A 68 -22.14 10.48 1.53
CA LYS A 68 -23.21 9.87 0.74
C LYS A 68 -23.79 10.84 -0.29
N GLU A 69 -23.97 12.13 0.07
CA GLU A 69 -24.46 13.16 -0.84
C GLU A 69 -23.51 13.35 -2.03
N TYR A 70 -22.19 13.30 -1.79
CA TYR A 70 -21.21 13.40 -2.86
C TYR A 70 -21.31 12.17 -3.80
N ILE A 71 -21.44 10.97 -3.25
CA ILE A 71 -21.60 9.74 -4.03
C ILE A 71 -22.87 9.79 -4.87
N GLU A 72 -24.01 10.23 -4.28
CA GLU A 72 -25.31 10.31 -4.97
C GLU A 72 -25.32 11.36 -6.08
N SER A 73 -24.66 12.52 -5.86
CA SER A 73 -24.55 13.61 -6.83
C SER A 73 -23.51 13.36 -7.93
N SER A 74 -22.64 12.38 -7.76
CA SER A 74 -21.56 12.09 -8.70
C SER A 74 -22.06 11.30 -9.90
N GLU A 75 -21.54 11.64 -11.09
CA GLU A 75 -21.84 10.92 -12.32
C GLU A 75 -21.29 9.49 -12.25
N LYS A 76 -22.15 8.52 -12.55
CA LYS A 76 -21.80 7.10 -12.61
C LYS A 76 -21.51 6.66 -14.05
N LEU A 77 -20.72 5.61 -14.21
CA LEU A 77 -20.52 5.01 -15.50
C LEU A 77 -21.78 4.24 -15.94
N ASN A 78 -22.29 4.55 -17.14
CA ASN A 78 -23.36 3.78 -17.70
C ASN A 78 -22.86 2.38 -18.08
N PRO A 79 -23.56 1.31 -17.71
CA PRO A 79 -23.13 -0.06 -18.02
C PRO A 79 -22.85 -0.31 -19.49
N SER A 80 -23.62 0.31 -20.40
CA SER A 80 -23.43 0.24 -21.85
C SER A 80 -22.14 0.90 -22.35
N ASN A 81 -21.51 1.75 -21.54
CA ASN A 81 -20.30 2.49 -21.88
C ASN A 81 -19.05 1.96 -21.17
N ARG A 82 -19.16 0.82 -20.49
CA ARG A 82 -18.04 0.18 -19.78
C ARG A 82 -16.83 -0.02 -20.71
N ASP A 83 -17.02 -0.43 -21.93
CA ASP A 83 -15.97 -0.66 -22.92
C ASP A 83 -15.27 0.63 -23.40
N ASN A 84 -15.73 1.79 -22.96
CA ASN A 84 -15.06 3.06 -23.19
C ASN A 84 -13.97 3.34 -22.16
N ILE A 85 -13.97 2.66 -21.01
CA ILE A 85 -12.81 2.61 -20.10
C ILE A 85 -11.84 1.57 -20.66
N ILE A 86 -10.76 2.02 -21.29
CA ILE A 86 -9.83 1.15 -22.03
C ILE A 86 -8.57 0.79 -21.23
N GLY A 87 -8.42 1.34 -20.02
CA GLY A 87 -7.28 1.00 -19.16
C GLY A 87 -7.09 1.98 -18.04
N ILE A 88 -6.00 1.75 -17.29
CA ILE A 88 -5.51 2.59 -16.21
C ILE A 88 -4.12 3.10 -16.55
N GLN A 89 -3.74 4.25 -15.96
CA GLN A 89 -2.43 4.85 -16.11
C GLN A 89 -1.94 5.35 -14.77
N SER A 90 -0.68 5.05 -14.46
CA SER A 90 0.01 5.66 -13.33
C SER A 90 0.93 6.79 -13.79
N GLN A 91 1.23 7.71 -12.88
CA GLN A 91 2.21 8.76 -13.05
C GLN A 91 3.23 8.68 -11.92
N ILE A 92 4.43 9.15 -12.25
CA ILE A 92 5.47 9.48 -11.30
C ILE A 92 6.08 10.81 -11.74
N TRP A 93 5.89 11.83 -10.91
CA TRP A 93 6.37 13.18 -11.20
C TRP A 93 7.68 13.44 -10.48
N SER A 94 8.53 14.27 -11.06
CA SER A 94 9.95 14.35 -10.68
C SER A 94 10.28 15.38 -9.61
N GLU A 95 9.30 16.08 -9.04
CA GLU A 95 9.53 17.20 -8.12
C GLU A 95 10.37 16.83 -6.90
N THR A 96 10.23 15.61 -6.40
CA THR A 96 10.96 15.11 -5.23
C THR A 96 12.03 14.08 -5.59
N ILE A 97 12.14 13.66 -6.85
CA ILE A 97 13.14 12.69 -7.30
C ILE A 97 14.49 13.39 -7.47
N ARG A 98 15.48 13.00 -6.66
CA ARG A 98 16.82 13.62 -6.66
C ARG A 98 17.92 12.67 -7.14
N ASN A 99 17.66 11.40 -7.18
CA ASN A 99 18.58 10.34 -7.60
C ASN A 99 17.81 9.07 -7.98
N GLU A 100 18.53 8.07 -8.45
CA GLU A 100 17.99 6.78 -8.88
C GLU A 100 17.34 5.99 -7.72
N ASP A 101 17.95 6.02 -6.52
CA ASP A 101 17.39 5.34 -5.35
C ASP A 101 15.99 5.87 -4.98
N ILE A 102 15.77 7.18 -5.10
CA ILE A 102 14.45 7.79 -4.85
C ILE A 102 13.44 7.37 -5.94
N LEU A 103 13.89 7.30 -7.19
CA LEU A 103 13.04 6.81 -8.28
C LEU A 103 12.62 5.36 -8.04
N ASP A 104 13.57 4.49 -7.73
CA ASP A 104 13.33 3.08 -7.41
C ASP A 104 12.38 2.94 -6.21
N TYR A 105 12.61 3.72 -5.15
CA TYR A 105 11.77 3.78 -3.96
C TYR A 105 10.30 4.09 -4.32
N MET A 106 10.05 5.12 -5.14
CA MET A 106 8.70 5.49 -5.56
C MET A 106 8.09 4.48 -6.53
N PHE A 107 8.92 3.87 -7.37
CA PHE A 107 8.48 2.95 -8.39
C PHE A 107 8.16 1.55 -7.82
N MET A 108 9.00 1.06 -6.90
CA MET A 108 8.87 -0.26 -6.28
C MET A 108 8.39 -0.15 -4.82
N PRO A 109 7.43 -0.93 -4.37
CA PRO A 109 6.68 -1.98 -5.07
C PRO A 109 5.40 -1.50 -5.78
N ASN A 110 5.16 -0.19 -5.92
CA ASN A 110 3.94 0.38 -6.51
C ASN A 110 3.61 -0.24 -7.88
N ILE A 111 4.61 -0.37 -8.76
CA ILE A 111 4.41 -0.96 -10.09
C ILE A 111 3.91 -2.41 -10.05
N ILE A 112 4.25 -3.16 -9.00
CA ILE A 112 3.80 -4.55 -8.82
C ILE A 112 2.29 -4.56 -8.54
N VAL A 113 1.84 -3.71 -7.62
CA VAL A 113 0.41 -3.58 -7.26
C VAL A 113 -0.38 -3.05 -8.45
N PHE A 114 0.14 -2.03 -9.13
CA PHE A 114 -0.46 -1.46 -10.34
C PHE A 114 -0.58 -2.49 -11.47
N SER A 115 0.48 -3.27 -11.72
CA SER A 115 0.47 -4.31 -12.74
C SER A 115 -0.55 -5.40 -12.44
N GLN A 116 -0.66 -5.82 -11.17
CA GLN A 116 -1.71 -6.75 -10.75
C GLN A 116 -3.10 -6.18 -11.07
N LYS A 117 -3.34 -4.91 -10.75
CA LYS A 117 -4.61 -4.23 -11.04
C LYS A 117 -4.90 -4.13 -12.53
N ALA A 118 -3.90 -3.80 -13.35
CA ALA A 118 -4.03 -3.58 -14.78
C ALA A 118 -4.29 -4.87 -15.58
N TRP A 119 -3.70 -6.00 -15.13
CA TRP A 119 -3.69 -7.24 -15.91
C TRP A 119 -4.56 -8.37 -15.34
N SER A 120 -5.07 -8.20 -14.10
CA SER A 120 -5.96 -9.18 -13.49
C SER A 120 -7.41 -8.96 -13.92
N LYS A 121 -8.18 -10.04 -13.86
CA LYS A 121 -9.65 -9.94 -13.89
C LYS A 121 -10.15 -9.24 -12.63
N ASP A 122 -11.36 -8.67 -12.73
CA ASP A 122 -12.06 -8.13 -11.57
C ASP A 122 -12.11 -9.19 -10.46
N PRO A 123 -11.64 -8.86 -9.25
CA PRO A 123 -11.63 -9.82 -8.15
C PRO A 123 -13.05 -10.20 -7.72
N GLU A 124 -13.21 -11.40 -7.18
CA GLU A 124 -14.52 -11.92 -6.80
C GLU A 124 -15.20 -11.11 -5.70
N TRP A 125 -14.43 -10.48 -4.78
CA TRP A 125 -14.99 -9.64 -3.74
C TRP A 125 -15.78 -8.45 -4.28
N MET A 126 -15.46 -7.92 -5.45
CA MET A 126 -16.20 -6.82 -6.09
C MET A 126 -17.65 -7.20 -6.44
N LYS A 127 -17.94 -8.48 -6.60
CA LYS A 127 -19.27 -9.00 -6.96
C LYS A 127 -20.15 -9.29 -5.74
N ILE A 128 -19.58 -9.23 -4.53
CA ILE A 128 -20.27 -9.54 -3.28
C ILE A 128 -21.05 -8.30 -2.83
N SER A 129 -22.37 -8.41 -2.74
CA SER A 129 -23.25 -7.31 -2.31
C SER A 129 -23.29 -7.14 -0.79
N ASP A 130 -23.17 -8.22 -0.02
CA ASP A 130 -23.12 -8.14 1.43
C ASP A 130 -21.79 -7.54 1.90
N LYS A 131 -21.87 -6.43 2.65
CA LYS A 131 -20.69 -5.65 3.06
C LYS A 131 -19.71 -6.48 3.87
N SER A 132 -20.17 -7.22 4.88
CA SER A 132 -19.30 -7.98 5.78
C SER A 132 -18.56 -9.11 5.05
N ASN A 133 -19.27 -9.84 4.18
CA ASN A 133 -18.67 -10.90 3.38
C ASN A 133 -17.69 -10.31 2.34
N ARG A 134 -18.02 -9.17 1.76
CA ARG A 134 -17.13 -8.47 0.81
C ARG A 134 -15.83 -8.06 1.49
N GLU A 135 -15.89 -7.41 2.64
CA GLU A 135 -14.72 -6.97 3.40
C GLU A 135 -13.84 -8.15 3.84
N SER A 136 -14.45 -9.22 4.36
CA SER A 136 -13.67 -10.40 4.78
C SER A 136 -12.99 -11.09 3.59
N THR A 137 -13.65 -11.16 2.43
CA THR A 137 -13.06 -11.72 1.20
C THR A 137 -11.96 -10.82 0.66
N LEU A 138 -12.17 -9.51 0.65
CA LEU A 138 -11.17 -8.52 0.27
C LEU A 138 -9.92 -8.66 1.13
N ASP A 139 -10.08 -8.70 2.45
CA ASP A 139 -8.95 -8.83 3.38
C ASP A 139 -8.21 -10.15 3.21
N TYR A 140 -8.92 -11.24 2.94
CA TYR A 140 -8.30 -12.53 2.64
C TYR A 140 -7.45 -12.47 1.35
N GLU A 141 -8.03 -11.95 0.26
CA GLU A 141 -7.31 -11.83 -1.02
C GLU A 141 -6.15 -10.84 -0.94
N TRP A 142 -6.33 -9.71 -0.26
CA TRP A 142 -5.26 -8.75 0.01
C TRP A 142 -4.11 -9.39 0.80
N ASN A 143 -4.43 -10.13 1.87
CA ASN A 143 -3.43 -10.84 2.65
C ASN A 143 -2.65 -11.85 1.80
N LYS A 144 -3.32 -12.60 0.93
CA LYS A 144 -2.68 -13.53 0.00
C LYS A 144 -1.75 -12.80 -0.97
N PHE A 145 -2.18 -11.67 -1.52
CA PHE A 145 -1.38 -10.90 -2.47
C PHE A 145 -0.15 -10.28 -1.82
N ARG A 146 -0.29 -9.61 -0.67
CA ARG A 146 0.86 -9.02 0.04
C ARG A 146 1.87 -10.06 0.54
N ASN A 147 1.41 -11.28 0.88
CA ASN A 147 2.32 -12.40 1.17
C ASN A 147 3.10 -12.81 -0.09
N THR A 148 2.47 -12.81 -1.26
CA THR A 148 3.15 -13.10 -2.53
C THR A 148 4.22 -12.04 -2.82
N ILE A 149 3.91 -10.76 -2.61
CA ILE A 149 4.90 -9.68 -2.75
C ILE A 149 6.08 -9.94 -1.82
N GLY A 150 5.85 -10.01 -0.52
CA GLY A 150 6.92 -10.08 0.48
C GLY A 150 7.76 -11.35 0.41
N GLN A 151 7.14 -12.51 0.13
CA GLN A 151 7.85 -13.80 0.16
C GLN A 151 8.41 -14.27 -1.19
N ARG A 152 7.95 -13.69 -2.30
CA ARG A 152 8.37 -14.13 -3.64
C ARG A 152 8.90 -13.01 -4.51
N VAL A 153 8.20 -11.86 -4.56
CA VAL A 153 8.55 -10.80 -5.51
C VAL A 153 9.71 -9.97 -4.99
N LEU A 154 9.65 -9.48 -3.75
CA LEU A 154 10.73 -8.68 -3.17
C LEU A 154 12.07 -9.42 -3.14
N PRO A 155 12.16 -10.73 -2.80
CA PRO A 155 13.40 -11.50 -2.93
C PRO A 155 13.97 -11.57 -4.37
N ILE A 156 13.11 -11.52 -5.40
CA ILE A 156 13.56 -11.42 -6.79
C ILE A 156 14.14 -10.02 -7.05
N ILE A 157 13.44 -8.97 -6.59
CA ILE A 157 13.88 -7.57 -6.74
C ILE A 157 15.21 -7.34 -6.04
N ASP A 158 15.44 -7.94 -4.89
CA ASP A 158 16.74 -7.90 -4.16
C ASP A 158 17.91 -8.38 -5.00
N ASN A 159 17.67 -9.15 -6.08
CA ASN A 159 18.71 -9.77 -6.91
C ASN A 159 18.72 -9.28 -8.38
N ILE A 160 17.69 -8.58 -8.85
CA ILE A 160 17.64 -8.04 -10.21
C ILE A 160 18.60 -6.86 -10.33
N TYR A 161 19.45 -6.83 -11.36
CA TYR A 161 20.38 -5.74 -11.68
C TYR A 161 21.30 -5.32 -10.51
N GLY A 162 21.59 -6.22 -9.60
CA GLY A 162 22.39 -5.93 -8.41
C GLY A 162 21.57 -5.50 -7.19
N GLY A 163 20.26 -5.59 -7.29
CA GLY A 163 19.28 -5.16 -6.27
C GLY A 163 18.75 -3.76 -6.53
N LEU A 164 17.44 -3.61 -6.53
CA LEU A 164 16.78 -2.31 -6.63
C LEU A 164 16.44 -1.79 -5.23
N SER A 165 16.57 -0.50 -5.04
CA SER A 165 16.03 0.18 -3.86
C SER A 165 14.51 0.22 -3.98
N TYR A 166 13.80 -0.34 -3.02
CA TYR A 166 12.33 -0.24 -2.96
C TYR A 166 11.90 0.28 -1.59
N ASP A 167 10.69 0.77 -1.51
CA ASP A 167 10.13 1.19 -0.24
C ASP A 167 10.05 0.01 0.74
N LEU A 168 10.65 0.19 1.92
CA LEU A 168 10.53 -0.69 3.07
C LEU A 168 9.56 -0.04 4.05
N PRO A 169 8.27 -0.38 4.00
CA PRO A 169 7.27 0.26 4.83
C PRO A 169 7.61 0.08 6.31
N LYS A 170 7.24 1.05 7.14
CA LYS A 170 7.43 0.94 8.58
C LYS A 170 6.74 -0.30 9.14
N PRO A 171 7.36 -1.04 10.06
CA PRO A 171 6.68 -2.15 10.73
C PRO A 171 5.52 -1.64 11.58
N GLY A 172 4.43 -2.38 11.66
CA GLY A 172 3.41 -2.16 12.67
C GLY A 172 3.84 -2.77 14.00
N GLY A 173 3.57 -2.07 15.11
CA GLY A 173 3.86 -2.57 16.45
C GLY A 173 2.80 -2.14 17.46
N ILE A 174 2.45 -3.02 18.40
CA ILE A 174 1.56 -2.71 19.52
C ILE A 174 1.98 -3.51 20.75
N ILE A 175 1.89 -2.87 21.91
CA ILE A 175 2.10 -3.54 23.21
C ILE A 175 0.75 -3.75 23.88
N LYS A 176 0.43 -5.01 24.20
CA LYS A 176 -0.78 -5.41 24.94
C LYS A 176 -0.40 -6.34 26.07
N ASN A 177 -0.81 -6.03 27.29
CA ASN A 177 -0.51 -6.84 28.50
C ASN A 177 1.00 -7.17 28.58
N ASP A 178 1.85 -6.15 28.48
CA ASP A 178 3.32 -6.24 28.43
C ASP A 178 3.86 -7.21 27.37
N THR A 179 3.15 -7.41 26.30
CA THR A 179 3.57 -8.27 25.20
C THR A 179 3.60 -7.46 23.91
N LEU A 180 4.76 -7.44 23.25
CA LEU A 180 4.96 -6.84 21.95
C LEU A 180 4.38 -7.75 20.86
N TYR A 181 3.53 -7.17 20.03
CA TYR A 181 3.08 -7.75 18.76
C TYR A 181 3.54 -6.86 17.63
N ALA A 182 4.13 -7.45 16.60
CA ALA A 182 4.60 -6.71 15.44
C ALA A 182 4.21 -7.41 14.13
N ASN A 183 4.04 -6.63 13.07
CA ASN A 183 3.77 -7.13 11.73
C ASN A 183 4.45 -6.25 10.66
N SER A 184 4.38 -6.70 9.42
CA SER A 184 4.85 -5.97 8.24
C SER A 184 3.74 -5.86 7.21
N ALA A 185 3.71 -4.77 6.45
CA ALA A 185 2.84 -4.62 5.27
C ALA A 185 3.09 -5.75 4.27
N PHE A 186 4.34 -6.17 4.08
CA PHE A 186 4.73 -7.29 3.23
C PHE A 186 5.35 -8.42 4.08
N PRO A 187 4.57 -9.46 4.46
CA PRO A 187 5.08 -10.60 5.21
C PRO A 187 6.20 -11.30 4.47
N GLY A 188 7.29 -11.59 5.17
CA GLY A 188 8.53 -12.15 4.59
C GLY A 188 9.73 -11.22 4.73
N LEU A 189 9.51 -9.90 4.90
CA LEU A 189 10.55 -8.98 5.33
C LEU A 189 10.96 -9.25 6.79
N ASN A 190 12.25 -9.04 7.09
CA ASN A 190 12.79 -9.30 8.42
C ASN A 190 12.49 -8.12 9.36
N ILE A 191 11.66 -8.34 10.36
CA ILE A 191 11.48 -7.38 11.45
C ILE A 191 12.59 -7.59 12.48
N LYS A 192 13.39 -6.56 12.72
CA LYS A 192 14.37 -6.51 13.81
C LYS A 192 13.85 -5.65 14.95
N TYR A 193 14.23 -6.00 16.17
CA TYR A 193 13.84 -5.23 17.35
C TYR A 193 14.96 -5.06 18.36
N THR A 194 14.81 -4.04 19.20
CA THR A 194 15.57 -3.81 20.44
C THR A 194 14.60 -3.47 21.57
N THR A 195 15.04 -3.65 22.82
CA THR A 195 14.25 -3.31 24.03
C THR A 195 14.95 -2.33 24.94
N ASP A 196 16.14 -1.88 24.55
CA ASP A 196 17.00 -0.96 25.30
C ASP A 196 16.96 0.49 24.77
N GLY A 197 16.02 0.80 23.88
CA GLY A 197 15.90 2.11 23.24
C GLY A 197 16.87 2.37 22.08
N SER A 198 17.83 1.48 21.82
CA SER A 198 18.72 1.60 20.67
C SER A 198 17.99 1.36 19.36
N LEU A 199 18.49 1.92 18.23
CA LEU A 199 17.92 1.67 16.91
C LEU A 199 18.30 0.27 16.42
N PRO A 200 17.33 -0.54 15.95
CA PRO A 200 17.62 -1.85 15.38
C PRO A 200 18.53 -1.77 14.15
N ASN A 201 19.50 -2.66 14.09
CA ASN A 201 20.40 -2.88 12.96
C ASN A 201 20.34 -4.34 12.49
N ILE A 202 21.04 -4.67 11.41
CA ILE A 202 20.97 -6.02 10.82
C ILE A 202 21.37 -7.15 11.79
N LYS A 203 22.17 -6.84 12.82
CA LYS A 203 22.59 -7.80 13.85
C LYS A 203 21.63 -7.89 15.03
N SER A 204 20.65 -6.98 15.14
CA SER A 204 19.64 -7.00 16.20
C SER A 204 18.77 -8.26 16.09
N SER A 205 18.05 -8.58 17.16
CA SER A 205 17.20 -9.76 17.26
C SER A 205 16.09 -9.76 16.21
N ASN A 206 15.78 -10.94 15.65
CA ASN A 206 14.63 -11.10 14.77
C ASN A 206 13.34 -11.19 15.61
N TYR A 207 12.31 -10.50 15.17
CA TYR A 207 10.97 -10.69 15.70
C TYR A 207 10.28 -11.82 14.95
N ASN A 208 10.15 -12.99 15.59
CA ASN A 208 9.49 -14.17 15.02
C ASN A 208 8.16 -14.52 15.72
N ASN A 209 8.01 -14.10 16.98
CA ASN A 209 6.86 -14.38 17.82
C ASN A 209 6.64 -13.24 18.80
N PRO A 210 5.43 -13.11 19.40
CA PRO A 210 5.16 -12.15 20.45
C PRO A 210 6.19 -12.22 21.59
N ILE A 211 6.63 -11.07 22.08
CA ILE A 211 7.73 -10.94 23.05
C ILE A 211 7.20 -10.33 24.34
N LYS A 212 7.39 -11.03 25.47
CA LYS A 212 7.11 -10.47 26.79
C LYS A 212 8.16 -9.40 27.15
N LEU A 213 7.68 -8.26 27.59
CA LEU A 213 8.50 -7.09 27.92
C LEU A 213 8.55 -6.88 29.44
N ASN A 214 9.63 -6.24 29.89
CA ASN A 214 9.76 -5.71 31.24
C ASN A 214 9.22 -4.28 31.31
N GLU A 215 9.02 -3.77 32.53
CA GLU A 215 8.45 -2.44 32.75
C GLU A 215 9.29 -1.30 32.13
N ASP A 216 10.63 -1.43 32.20
CA ASP A 216 11.58 -0.42 31.73
C ASP A 216 11.98 -0.57 30.25
N ASP A 217 11.46 -1.59 29.53
CA ASP A 217 11.82 -1.82 28.14
C ASP A 217 11.32 -0.68 27.23
N VAL A 218 12.22 -0.13 26.41
CA VAL A 218 11.95 0.84 25.34
C VAL A 218 12.13 0.15 24.00
N VAL A 219 11.02 -0.09 23.31
CA VAL A 219 11.00 -0.94 22.13
C VAL A 219 11.14 -0.14 20.86
N ASN A 220 12.10 -0.50 20.01
CA ASN A 220 12.19 -0.05 18.63
C ASN A 220 12.08 -1.23 17.66
N LEU A 221 11.41 -1.00 16.54
CA LEU A 221 11.27 -1.95 15.43
C LEU A 221 11.82 -1.35 14.15
N ARG A 222 12.36 -2.20 13.29
CA ARG A 222 12.82 -1.82 11.95
C ARG A 222 12.72 -3.00 10.99
N LEU A 223 12.26 -2.75 9.75
CA LEU A 223 12.29 -3.74 8.67
C LEU A 223 13.63 -3.76 7.97
N PHE A 224 14.01 -4.94 7.50
CA PHE A 224 15.20 -5.15 6.67
C PHE A 224 14.85 -6.06 5.48
N ASP A 225 15.41 -5.73 4.31
CA ASP A 225 15.43 -6.62 3.14
C ASP A 225 16.47 -7.72 3.28
N ASN A 226 16.57 -8.59 2.26
CA ASN A 226 17.51 -9.70 2.27
C ASN A 226 18.96 -9.26 2.05
N ASN A 227 19.19 -8.06 1.53
CA ASN A 227 20.52 -7.47 1.35
C ASN A 227 21.00 -6.69 2.59
N GLY A 228 20.17 -6.60 3.63
CA GLY A 228 20.48 -5.92 4.88
C GLY A 228 20.24 -4.41 4.85
N ARG A 229 19.56 -3.88 3.81
CA ARG A 229 19.11 -2.50 3.79
C ARG A 229 17.94 -2.36 4.77
N GLY A 230 18.00 -1.37 5.65
CA GLY A 230 16.96 -1.09 6.65
C GLY A 230 16.04 0.04 6.21
N GLY A 231 14.73 -0.13 6.39
CA GLY A 231 13.73 0.94 6.28
C GLY A 231 13.77 1.90 7.47
N ASN A 232 12.77 2.74 7.60
CA ASN A 232 12.65 3.65 8.74
C ASN A 232 12.24 2.90 10.01
N PRO A 233 12.90 3.16 11.16
CA PRO A 233 12.53 2.56 12.43
C PRO A 233 11.26 3.20 13.01
N ILE A 234 10.60 2.47 13.90
CA ILE A 234 9.55 3.01 14.78
C ILE A 234 9.88 2.71 16.23
N GLN A 235 9.49 3.61 17.13
CA GLN A 235 9.37 3.32 18.55
C GLN A 235 7.93 2.89 18.83
N VAL A 236 7.75 1.86 19.64
CA VAL A 236 6.43 1.34 20.03
C VAL A 236 6.13 1.80 21.45
N ASP A 237 5.09 2.61 21.60
CA ASP A 237 4.65 3.12 22.91
C ASP A 237 3.87 2.03 23.68
N LYS A 238 3.98 2.07 25.03
CA LYS A 238 3.27 1.19 25.97
C LYS A 238 1.83 1.63 26.18
#